data_99875ccdd6cc51a4942694c471be4f85
#
_entry.id   99875ccdd6cc51a4942694c471be4f85
#
_cell.length_a   1.000
_cell.length_b   1.000
_cell.length_c   1.000
_cell.angle_alpha   90.00
_cell.angle_beta   90.00
_cell.angle_gamma   90.00
#
_symmetry.space_group_name_H-M   'P 1'
#
loop_
_entity.id
_entity.type
_entity.pdbx_description
1 polymer ?
#
loop_
_entity_poly.entity_id
_entity_poly.type
_entity_poly.pdbx_seq_one_letter_code
_entity_poly.pdbx_strand_id
1 'polypeptide(L)'
;MNVLNNIESIRKEFPILNTTVNGNKLIYLDNAATSQTPNCVIDSISNYYKNLNSNIHRGVHTLSQIATEKYEDTRKKFSNHFNTKSSKEIIFTSGTTHSINLVSSGFTNFLTDKDEIIVSQLEHHSNIVPWQMLCEKTGAKMKVIPMNEIGELDLNAFSDLLSDKTKIVFVNHVSNALGTVNNIQEIIEKSHQVGAAVLIDGAQAVPHFKVDEEN
;
A
#
# COMPACT_ATOMS: atom_id res chain seq x y z
N MET A 1 19.86 18.48 -17.59
CA MET A 1 20.84 17.71 -16.77
C MET A 1 20.86 16.28 -17.27
N ASN A 2 22.03 15.70 -17.47
CA ASN A 2 22.14 14.34 -18.02
C ASN A 2 21.71 13.33 -16.92
N VAL A 3 20.68 12.53 -17.16
CA VAL A 3 20.10 11.59 -16.18
C VAL A 3 21.17 10.64 -15.61
N LEU A 4 22.15 10.24 -16.41
CA LEU A 4 23.24 9.37 -15.96
C LEU A 4 24.13 9.99 -14.88
N ASN A 5 24.38 11.31 -14.92
CA ASN A 5 25.16 11.99 -13.87
C ASN A 5 24.41 12.10 -12.53
N ASN A 6 23.09 11.94 -12.55
CA ASN A 6 22.26 11.94 -11.34
C ASN A 6 22.22 10.57 -10.66
N ILE A 7 22.30 9.46 -11.42
CA ILE A 7 22.23 8.10 -10.88
C ILE A 7 23.36 7.81 -9.89
N GLU A 8 24.60 8.18 -10.25
CA GLU A 8 25.74 7.96 -9.36
C GLU A 8 25.66 8.79 -8.07
N SER A 9 25.10 10.00 -8.11
CA SER A 9 24.88 10.81 -6.92
C SER A 9 23.76 10.22 -6.04
N ILE A 10 22.66 9.79 -6.65
CA ILE A 10 21.57 9.11 -5.95
C ILE A 10 22.07 7.81 -5.33
N ARG A 11 22.83 7.01 -6.05
CA ARG A 11 23.38 5.75 -5.56
C ARG A 11 24.23 5.92 -4.31
N LYS A 12 24.99 7.02 -4.19
CA LYS A 12 25.80 7.34 -3.00
C LYS A 12 24.98 7.58 -1.74
N GLU A 13 23.73 7.99 -1.90
CA GLU A 13 22.81 8.17 -0.76
C GLU A 13 22.41 6.86 -0.08
N PHE A 14 22.64 5.71 -0.76
CA PHE A 14 22.29 4.38 -0.25
C PHE A 14 23.56 3.63 0.16
N PRO A 15 23.96 3.67 1.45
CA PRO A 15 25.27 3.14 1.91
C PRO A 15 25.45 1.65 1.63
N ILE A 16 24.40 0.84 1.70
CA ILE A 16 24.42 -0.60 1.42
C ILE A 16 24.94 -0.91 0.00
N LEU A 17 24.65 -0.05 -0.97
CA LEU A 17 25.05 -0.26 -2.36
C LEU A 17 26.55 -0.12 -2.60
N ASN A 18 27.31 0.34 -1.58
CA ASN A 18 28.78 0.41 -1.62
C ASN A 18 29.45 -0.84 -1.03
N THR A 19 28.65 -1.82 -0.58
CA THR A 19 29.19 -3.06 0.00
C THR A 19 29.65 -4.06 -1.08
N THR A 20 30.48 -5.00 -0.65
CA THR A 20 30.97 -6.10 -1.49
C THR A 20 30.40 -7.40 -0.95
N VAL A 21 29.86 -8.23 -1.83
CA VAL A 21 29.33 -9.57 -1.49
C VAL A 21 30.09 -10.61 -2.31
N ASN A 22 30.65 -11.60 -1.67
CA ASN A 22 31.48 -12.66 -2.31
C ASN A 22 32.59 -12.08 -3.21
N GLY A 23 33.24 -10.99 -2.78
CA GLY A 23 34.31 -10.34 -3.53
C GLY A 23 33.87 -9.46 -4.71
N ASN A 24 32.57 -9.34 -4.96
CA ASN A 24 32.02 -8.55 -6.06
C ASN A 24 31.20 -7.36 -5.51
N LYS A 25 31.14 -6.25 -6.25
CA LYS A 25 30.27 -5.11 -5.94
C LYS A 25 28.84 -5.57 -5.90
N LEU A 26 28.08 -5.13 -4.88
CA LEU A 26 26.67 -5.47 -4.74
C LEU A 26 25.83 -4.99 -5.94
N ILE A 27 25.10 -5.91 -6.54
CA ILE A 27 23.99 -5.65 -7.47
C ILE A 27 22.71 -6.10 -6.75
N TYR A 28 21.82 -5.14 -6.42
CA TYR A 28 20.59 -5.41 -5.70
C TYR A 28 19.39 -5.18 -6.62
N LEU A 29 18.60 -6.23 -6.88
CA LEU A 29 17.47 -6.21 -7.82
C LEU A 29 16.15 -6.64 -7.17
N ASP A 30 16.10 -6.75 -5.83
CA ASP A 30 14.93 -7.22 -5.09
C ASP A 30 14.20 -6.08 -4.37
N ASN A 31 14.08 -4.91 -5.02
CA ASN A 31 13.43 -3.73 -4.44
C ASN A 31 11.90 -3.90 -4.27
N ALA A 32 11.27 -4.81 -5.03
CA ALA A 32 9.86 -5.11 -4.87
C ALA A 32 9.55 -5.76 -3.50
N ALA A 33 10.47 -6.57 -2.98
CA ALA A 33 10.37 -7.16 -1.66
C ALA A 33 10.84 -6.20 -0.56
N THR A 34 11.98 -5.50 -0.77
CA THR A 34 12.56 -4.59 0.23
C THR A 34 13.33 -3.47 -0.46
N SER A 35 12.89 -2.23 -0.31
CA SER A 35 13.64 -1.06 -0.75
C SER A 35 14.82 -0.78 0.17
N GLN A 36 15.94 -0.36 -0.41
CA GLN A 36 17.10 0.06 0.38
C GLN A 36 16.86 1.42 1.03
N THR A 37 17.53 1.65 2.16
CA THR A 37 17.31 2.85 2.99
C THR A 37 18.38 3.91 2.72
N PRO A 38 18.03 5.14 2.34
CA PRO A 38 18.98 6.22 2.12
C PRO A 38 19.50 6.82 3.42
N ASN A 39 20.66 7.48 3.36
CA ASN A 39 21.31 8.13 4.50
C ASN A 39 20.37 9.08 5.26
N CYS A 40 19.58 9.88 4.56
CA CYS A 40 18.68 10.85 5.21
C CYS A 40 17.63 10.16 6.14
N VAL A 41 17.19 8.95 5.80
CA VAL A 41 16.27 8.16 6.65
C VAL A 41 17.03 7.55 7.82
N ILE A 42 18.21 6.94 7.57
CA ILE A 42 19.07 6.37 8.62
C ILE A 42 19.41 7.44 9.67
N ASP A 43 19.85 8.61 9.23
CA ASP A 43 20.23 9.72 10.09
C ASP A 43 19.02 10.27 10.87
N SER A 44 17.85 10.35 10.23
CA SER A 44 16.61 10.80 10.88
C SER A 44 16.20 9.87 12.01
N ILE A 45 16.23 8.54 11.77
CA ILE A 45 15.92 7.54 12.80
C ILE A 45 16.94 7.60 13.93
N SER A 46 18.23 7.68 13.60
CA SER A 46 19.32 7.78 14.59
C SER A 46 19.19 9.04 15.45
N ASN A 47 18.90 10.18 14.81
CA ASN A 47 18.71 11.45 15.50
C ASN A 47 17.46 11.44 16.40
N TYR A 48 16.37 10.82 15.94
CA TYR A 48 15.16 10.67 16.75
C TYR A 48 15.46 9.94 18.06
N TYR A 49 16.07 8.77 17.98
CA TYR A 49 16.38 7.97 19.19
C TYR A 49 17.43 8.62 20.09
N LYS A 50 18.40 9.35 19.54
CA LYS A 50 19.43 10.03 20.34
C LYS A 50 18.92 11.29 21.05
N ASN A 51 17.98 12.03 20.43
CA ASN A 51 17.69 13.39 20.85
C ASN A 51 16.22 13.72 21.10
N LEU A 52 15.29 12.94 20.57
CA LEU A 52 13.86 13.32 20.53
C LEU A 52 12.91 12.22 21.02
N ASN A 53 13.41 11.01 21.28
CA ASN A 53 12.56 9.86 21.59
C ASN A 53 11.66 10.14 22.81
N SER A 54 10.35 10.17 22.55
CA SER A 54 9.32 10.42 23.55
C SER A 54 7.97 9.87 23.07
N ASN A 55 7.04 9.67 24.02
CA ASN A 55 5.65 9.39 23.68
C ASN A 55 5.02 10.60 22.97
N ILE A 56 4.06 10.32 22.08
CA ILE A 56 3.29 11.33 21.36
C ILE A 56 1.90 11.51 21.97
N HIS A 57 1.27 12.68 21.74
CA HIS A 57 -0.11 13.07 22.09
C HIS A 57 -0.44 13.22 23.58
N ARG A 58 0.26 12.57 24.50
CA ARG A 58 -0.15 12.54 25.93
C ARG A 58 0.85 13.20 26.89
N GLY A 59 2.05 13.51 26.44
CA GLY A 59 3.06 14.13 27.28
C GLY A 59 2.92 15.66 27.32
N VAL A 60 3.08 16.24 28.49
CA VAL A 60 3.04 17.70 28.68
C VAL A 60 4.44 18.36 28.64
N HIS A 61 5.49 17.56 28.53
CA HIS A 61 6.87 18.05 28.50
C HIS A 61 7.36 18.30 27.05
N THR A 62 8.37 19.11 26.91
CA THR A 62 8.90 19.63 25.62
C THR A 62 9.19 18.52 24.61
N LEU A 63 9.86 17.44 24.99
CA LEU A 63 10.17 16.36 24.04
C LEU A 63 8.92 15.71 23.45
N SER A 64 7.87 15.51 24.26
CA SER A 64 6.60 14.96 23.78
C SER A 64 5.88 15.91 22.82
N GLN A 65 5.94 17.21 23.05
CA GLN A 65 5.37 18.22 22.16
C GLN A 65 6.09 18.20 20.81
N ILE A 66 7.43 18.24 20.81
CA ILE A 66 8.25 18.17 19.58
C ILE A 66 7.99 16.87 18.81
N ALA A 67 7.94 15.72 19.50
CA ALA A 67 7.67 14.45 18.85
C ALA A 67 6.26 14.40 18.24
N THR A 68 5.25 14.97 18.93
CA THR A 68 3.88 15.08 18.43
C THR A 68 3.79 15.97 17.19
N GLU A 69 4.41 17.15 17.21
CA GLU A 69 4.46 18.05 16.05
C GLU A 69 5.06 17.37 14.83
N LYS A 70 6.22 16.71 14.98
CA LYS A 70 6.88 15.99 13.89
C LYS A 70 6.01 14.86 13.33
N TYR A 71 5.31 14.13 14.19
CA TYR A 71 4.40 13.07 13.78
C TYR A 71 3.22 13.62 12.97
N GLU A 72 2.57 14.68 13.45
CA GLU A 72 1.42 15.29 12.77
C GLU A 72 1.84 16.04 11.48
N ASP A 73 3.02 16.64 11.44
CA ASP A 73 3.56 17.23 10.22
C ASP A 73 3.87 16.17 9.16
N THR A 74 4.34 14.99 9.57
CA THR A 74 4.52 13.87 8.66
C THR A 74 3.18 13.42 8.10
N ARG A 75 2.16 13.30 8.94
CA ARG A 75 0.79 12.97 8.50
C ARG A 75 0.25 13.96 7.47
N LYS A 76 0.43 15.27 7.69
CA LYS A 76 0.04 16.32 6.73
C LYS A 76 0.80 16.20 5.41
N LYS A 77 2.11 15.88 5.44
CA LYS A 77 2.90 15.66 4.22
C LYS A 77 2.35 14.51 3.38
N PHE A 78 1.96 13.39 4.01
CA PHE A 78 1.32 12.29 3.32
C PHE A 78 -0.06 12.68 2.77
N SER A 79 -0.88 13.39 3.55
CA SER A 79 -2.16 13.91 3.10
C SER A 79 -2.01 14.77 1.83
N ASN A 80 -1.04 15.70 1.82
CA ASN A 80 -0.74 16.52 0.65
C ASN A 80 -0.19 15.70 -0.54
N HIS A 81 0.61 14.66 -0.27
CA HIS A 81 1.20 13.81 -1.30
C HIS A 81 0.15 12.98 -2.05
N PHE A 82 -0.83 12.44 -1.31
CA PHE A 82 -1.94 11.65 -1.84
C PHE A 82 -3.17 12.49 -2.20
N ASN A 83 -3.12 13.81 -2.01
CA ASN A 83 -4.23 14.72 -2.28
C ASN A 83 -5.51 14.37 -1.51
N THR A 84 -5.39 13.91 -0.25
CA THR A 84 -6.54 13.59 0.58
C THR A 84 -7.24 14.84 1.11
N LYS A 85 -8.54 14.79 1.37
CA LYS A 85 -9.34 15.91 1.93
C LYS A 85 -8.91 16.31 3.32
N SER A 86 -8.38 15.36 4.08
CA SER A 86 -8.00 15.56 5.48
C SER A 86 -6.85 14.66 5.90
N SER A 87 -5.92 15.19 6.68
CA SER A 87 -4.87 14.38 7.31
C SER A 87 -5.41 13.27 8.23
N LYS A 88 -6.68 13.34 8.64
CA LYS A 88 -7.34 12.28 9.41
C LYS A 88 -7.59 11.00 8.60
N GLU A 89 -7.55 11.09 7.26
CA GLU A 89 -7.67 9.94 6.36
C GLU A 89 -6.37 9.14 6.27
N ILE A 90 -5.25 9.70 6.76
CA ILE A 90 -3.96 9.02 6.82
C ILE A 90 -3.83 8.23 8.12
N ILE A 91 -3.72 6.92 8.00
CA ILE A 91 -3.51 6.00 9.12
C ILE A 91 -2.16 5.30 8.95
N PHE A 92 -1.24 5.51 9.89
CA PHE A 92 0.04 4.82 9.91
C PHE A 92 -0.10 3.43 10.51
N THR A 93 0.42 2.44 9.81
CA THR A 93 0.47 1.04 10.24
C THR A 93 1.91 0.50 10.15
N SER A 94 2.13 -0.74 10.54
CA SER A 94 3.44 -1.39 10.42
C SER A 94 3.72 -1.99 9.02
N GLY A 95 2.89 -1.69 8.02
CA GLY A 95 3.03 -2.14 6.64
C GLY A 95 1.72 -2.57 6.01
N THR A 96 1.74 -2.84 4.70
CA THR A 96 0.56 -3.15 3.89
C THR A 96 -0.24 -4.35 4.44
N THR A 97 0.43 -5.42 4.86
CA THR A 97 -0.24 -6.57 5.49
C THR A 97 -1.07 -6.16 6.71
N HIS A 98 -0.53 -5.29 7.58
CA HIS A 98 -1.27 -4.78 8.74
C HIS A 98 -2.46 -3.93 8.29
N SER A 99 -2.29 -3.05 7.31
CA SER A 99 -3.37 -2.21 6.78
C SER A 99 -4.52 -3.04 6.24
N ILE A 100 -4.24 -4.05 5.42
CA ILE A 100 -5.26 -4.92 4.84
C ILE A 100 -5.99 -5.72 5.93
N ASN A 101 -5.27 -6.28 6.91
CA ASN A 101 -5.89 -6.97 8.05
C ASN A 101 -6.79 -6.05 8.89
N LEU A 102 -6.39 -4.79 9.07
CA LEU A 102 -7.19 -3.80 9.80
C LEU A 102 -8.51 -3.53 9.06
N VAL A 103 -8.46 -3.31 7.74
CA VAL A 103 -9.65 -3.10 6.91
C VAL A 103 -10.54 -4.35 6.91
N SER A 104 -9.97 -5.53 6.64
CA SER A 104 -10.70 -6.80 6.63
C SER A 104 -11.42 -7.05 7.97
N SER A 105 -10.73 -6.81 9.10
CA SER A 105 -11.35 -6.92 10.43
C SER A 105 -12.51 -5.96 10.62
N GLY A 106 -12.42 -4.75 10.06
CA GLY A 106 -13.49 -3.74 10.09
C GLY A 106 -14.75 -4.22 9.37
N PHE A 107 -14.63 -5.02 8.33
CA PHE A 107 -15.76 -5.55 7.57
C PHE A 107 -16.50 -6.73 8.26
N THR A 108 -15.97 -7.29 9.35
CA THR A 108 -16.54 -8.48 10.01
C THR A 108 -18.03 -8.34 10.34
N ASN A 109 -18.47 -7.16 10.78
CA ASN A 109 -19.87 -6.93 11.19
C ASN A 109 -20.76 -6.42 10.04
N PHE A 110 -20.20 -6.23 8.85
CA PHE A 110 -20.91 -5.72 7.68
C PHE A 110 -21.18 -6.78 6.63
N LEU A 111 -20.60 -7.98 6.77
CA LEU A 111 -20.75 -9.08 5.82
C LEU A 111 -21.58 -10.22 6.42
N THR A 112 -22.37 -10.85 5.55
CA THR A 112 -23.20 -12.01 5.84
C THR A 112 -23.00 -13.10 4.75
N ASP A 113 -23.61 -14.24 4.92
CA ASP A 113 -23.61 -15.36 3.94
C ASP A 113 -24.30 -15.03 2.59
N LYS A 114 -24.98 -13.87 2.52
CA LYS A 114 -25.63 -13.39 1.30
C LYS A 114 -24.73 -12.46 0.47
N ASP A 115 -23.65 -11.99 1.07
CA ASP A 115 -22.76 -10.99 0.48
C ASP A 115 -21.61 -11.64 -0.31
N GLU A 116 -21.08 -10.86 -1.23
CA GLU A 116 -19.97 -11.25 -2.10
C GLU A 116 -18.82 -10.26 -1.96
N ILE A 117 -17.60 -10.76 -2.03
CA ILE A 117 -16.38 -9.98 -2.14
C ILE A 117 -15.63 -10.40 -3.40
N ILE A 118 -14.92 -9.47 -4.04
CA ILE A 118 -14.20 -9.76 -5.28
C ILE A 118 -12.72 -9.44 -5.10
N VAL A 119 -11.87 -10.37 -5.50
CA VAL A 119 -10.40 -10.26 -5.46
C VAL A 119 -9.82 -10.46 -6.85
N SER A 120 -8.67 -9.87 -7.16
CA SER A 120 -7.98 -10.20 -8.41
C SER A 120 -7.11 -11.45 -8.28
N GLN A 121 -6.85 -12.12 -9.40
CA GLN A 121 -5.92 -13.26 -9.46
C GLN A 121 -4.45 -12.82 -9.29
N LEU A 122 -4.14 -11.53 -9.43
CA LEU A 122 -2.80 -10.96 -9.34
C LEU A 122 -2.37 -10.53 -7.94
N GLU A 123 -3.18 -10.81 -6.91
CA GLU A 123 -2.93 -10.31 -5.56
C GLU A 123 -1.74 -10.96 -4.86
N HIS A 124 -1.07 -10.18 -4.06
CA HIS A 124 -0.16 -10.69 -3.04
C HIS A 124 -0.96 -11.43 -1.94
N HIS A 125 -0.38 -12.46 -1.33
CA HIS A 125 -1.05 -13.25 -0.27
C HIS A 125 -1.61 -12.39 0.88
N SER A 126 -0.96 -11.27 1.22
CA SER A 126 -1.46 -10.32 2.22
C SER A 126 -2.83 -9.73 1.88
N ASN A 127 -3.18 -9.69 0.59
CA ASN A 127 -4.47 -9.21 0.08
C ASN A 127 -5.40 -10.35 -0.38
N ILE A 128 -5.13 -11.58 0.01
CA ILE A 128 -6.00 -12.74 -0.22
C ILE A 128 -6.41 -13.36 1.12
N VAL A 129 -5.44 -13.76 1.93
CA VAL A 129 -5.66 -14.57 3.14
C VAL A 129 -6.59 -13.90 4.16
N PRO A 130 -6.45 -12.60 4.51
CA PRO A 130 -7.36 -11.96 5.45
C PRO A 130 -8.83 -12.00 5.00
N TRP A 131 -9.05 -11.91 3.69
CA TRP A 131 -10.38 -11.96 3.11
C TRP A 131 -10.95 -13.38 3.06
N GLN A 132 -10.12 -14.40 2.80
CA GLN A 132 -10.54 -15.81 2.93
C GLN A 132 -11.00 -16.10 4.36
N MET A 133 -10.19 -15.71 5.36
CA MET A 133 -10.56 -15.87 6.78
C MET A 133 -11.85 -15.12 7.13
N LEU A 134 -12.06 -13.93 6.56
CA LEU A 134 -13.29 -13.18 6.75
C LEU A 134 -14.49 -13.89 6.13
N CYS A 135 -14.36 -14.43 4.92
CA CYS A 135 -15.41 -15.24 4.27
C CYS A 135 -15.76 -16.49 5.07
N GLU A 136 -14.75 -17.21 5.58
CA GLU A 136 -14.97 -18.37 6.44
C GLU A 136 -15.77 -18.00 7.70
N LYS A 137 -15.48 -16.85 8.28
CA LYS A 137 -16.14 -16.36 9.50
C LYS A 137 -17.57 -15.87 9.26
N THR A 138 -17.83 -15.21 8.13
CA THR A 138 -19.10 -14.53 7.84
C THR A 138 -20.05 -15.33 6.96
N GLY A 139 -19.52 -16.34 6.24
CA GLY A 139 -20.23 -17.07 5.19
C GLY A 139 -20.27 -16.36 3.84
N ALA A 140 -19.71 -15.14 3.73
CA ALA A 140 -19.65 -14.40 2.47
C ALA A 140 -18.86 -15.17 1.39
N LYS A 141 -19.18 -14.93 0.13
CA LYS A 141 -18.57 -15.63 -0.99
C LYS A 141 -17.48 -14.80 -1.63
N MET A 142 -16.30 -15.39 -1.81
CA MET A 142 -15.20 -14.76 -2.55
C MET A 142 -15.26 -15.17 -4.02
N LYS A 143 -15.24 -14.17 -4.92
CA LYS A 143 -15.11 -14.30 -6.37
C LYS A 143 -13.75 -13.78 -6.81
N VAL A 144 -13.23 -14.29 -7.93
CA VAL A 144 -11.90 -13.95 -8.43
C VAL A 144 -11.99 -13.38 -9.83
N ILE A 145 -11.40 -12.19 -10.04
CA ILE A 145 -11.19 -11.63 -11.38
C ILE A 145 -10.05 -12.42 -12.03
N PRO A 146 -10.28 -13.12 -13.15
CA PRO A 146 -9.22 -13.85 -13.81
C PRO A 146 -8.22 -12.91 -14.51
N MET A 147 -7.02 -13.39 -14.76
CA MET A 147 -6.05 -12.74 -15.64
C MET A 147 -5.97 -13.51 -16.97
N ASN A 148 -5.60 -12.79 -18.04
CA ASN A 148 -5.31 -13.36 -19.35
C ASN A 148 -3.87 -13.90 -19.42
N GLU A 149 -3.49 -14.51 -20.57
CA GLU A 149 -2.16 -15.11 -20.78
C GLU A 149 -1.01 -14.10 -20.77
N ILE A 150 -1.27 -12.81 -20.98
CA ILE A 150 -0.27 -11.74 -20.93
C ILE A 150 -0.19 -11.06 -19.55
N GLY A 151 -0.94 -11.57 -18.54
CA GLY A 151 -0.87 -11.10 -17.17
C GLY A 151 -1.68 -9.83 -16.88
N GLU A 152 -2.73 -9.55 -17.66
CA GLU A 152 -3.66 -8.46 -17.43
C GLU A 152 -4.98 -8.99 -16.88
N LEU A 153 -5.68 -8.21 -16.04
CA LEU A 153 -6.99 -8.57 -15.52
C LEU A 153 -8.07 -8.52 -16.63
N ASP A 154 -8.92 -9.53 -16.67
CA ASP A 154 -10.09 -9.55 -17.57
C ASP A 154 -11.23 -8.69 -16.99
N LEU A 155 -11.33 -7.45 -17.49
CA LEU A 155 -12.33 -6.49 -17.06
C LEU A 155 -13.75 -6.79 -17.57
N ASN A 156 -13.88 -7.65 -18.60
CA ASN A 156 -15.20 -8.16 -19.02
C ASN A 156 -15.69 -9.19 -18.00
N ALA A 157 -14.86 -10.18 -17.68
CA ALA A 157 -15.16 -11.14 -16.62
C ALA A 157 -15.42 -10.42 -15.27
N PHE A 158 -14.65 -9.36 -14.94
CA PHE A 158 -14.92 -8.54 -13.77
C PHE A 158 -16.34 -7.96 -13.78
N SER A 159 -16.77 -7.40 -14.90
CA SER A 159 -18.12 -6.82 -15.03
C SER A 159 -19.22 -7.87 -14.79
N ASP A 160 -19.01 -9.10 -15.26
CA ASP A 160 -19.94 -10.22 -15.07
C ASP A 160 -19.96 -10.74 -13.60
N LEU A 161 -18.90 -10.51 -12.84
CA LEU A 161 -18.82 -10.88 -11.43
C LEU A 161 -19.57 -9.92 -10.51
N LEU A 162 -19.75 -8.65 -10.92
CA LEU A 162 -20.40 -7.63 -10.11
C LEU A 162 -21.90 -7.89 -9.95
N SER A 163 -22.43 -7.64 -8.76
CA SER A 163 -23.85 -7.75 -8.44
C SER A 163 -24.22 -6.80 -7.29
N ASP A 164 -25.51 -6.71 -6.97
CA ASP A 164 -26.05 -6.01 -5.79
C ASP A 164 -25.58 -6.60 -4.44
N LYS A 165 -25.05 -7.82 -4.48
CA LYS A 165 -24.47 -8.53 -3.33
C LYS A 165 -23.00 -8.20 -3.12
N THR A 166 -22.32 -7.59 -4.11
CA THR A 166 -20.91 -7.22 -4.01
C THR A 166 -20.75 -6.10 -2.99
N LYS A 167 -19.97 -6.34 -1.92
CA LYS A 167 -19.73 -5.35 -0.84
C LYS A 167 -18.38 -4.71 -0.92
N ILE A 168 -17.37 -5.45 -1.36
CA ILE A 168 -16.01 -4.92 -1.51
C ILE A 168 -15.30 -5.63 -2.65
N VAL A 169 -14.54 -4.83 -3.40
CA VAL A 169 -13.59 -5.26 -4.43
C VAL A 169 -12.18 -4.87 -3.97
N PHE A 170 -11.22 -5.78 -4.03
CA PHE A 170 -9.83 -5.46 -3.69
C PHE A 170 -8.87 -5.96 -4.75
N VAL A 171 -8.03 -5.05 -5.20
CA VAL A 171 -7.06 -5.26 -6.28
C VAL A 171 -5.76 -4.54 -5.99
N ASN A 172 -4.64 -5.06 -6.48
CA ASN A 172 -3.41 -4.32 -6.50
C ASN A 172 -3.40 -3.32 -7.66
N HIS A 173 -2.77 -2.16 -7.45
CA HIS A 173 -2.57 -1.18 -8.50
C HIS A 173 -1.47 -1.65 -9.47
N VAL A 174 -0.38 -2.19 -8.91
CA VAL A 174 0.73 -2.79 -9.66
C VAL A 174 1.04 -4.16 -9.08
N SER A 175 1.09 -5.18 -9.92
CA SER A 175 1.44 -6.54 -9.50
C SER A 175 2.89 -6.61 -9.02
N ASN A 176 3.10 -7.12 -7.81
CA ASN A 176 4.44 -7.37 -7.27
C ASN A 176 5.21 -8.48 -8.02
N ALA A 177 4.49 -9.36 -8.70
CA ALA A 177 5.09 -10.50 -9.42
C ALA A 177 5.37 -10.17 -10.90
N LEU A 178 4.43 -9.51 -11.59
CA LEU A 178 4.50 -9.27 -13.02
C LEU A 178 4.85 -7.83 -13.39
N GLY A 179 4.63 -6.86 -12.47
CA GLY A 179 4.76 -5.44 -12.77
C GLY A 179 3.61 -4.87 -13.62
N THR A 180 2.58 -5.67 -13.88
CA THR A 180 1.38 -5.21 -14.60
C THR A 180 0.73 -4.07 -13.83
N VAL A 181 0.46 -2.97 -14.52
CA VAL A 181 -0.31 -1.82 -14.00
C VAL A 181 -1.77 -2.05 -14.33
N ASN A 182 -2.60 -2.26 -13.32
CA ASN A 182 -4.03 -2.50 -13.49
C ASN A 182 -4.80 -1.20 -13.71
N ASN A 183 -5.86 -1.24 -14.54
CA ASN A 183 -6.78 -0.13 -14.74
C ASN A 183 -7.72 0.01 -13.55
N ILE A 184 -7.18 0.55 -12.44
CA ILE A 184 -7.93 0.69 -11.18
C ILE A 184 -9.10 1.66 -11.30
N GLN A 185 -9.00 2.68 -12.16
CA GLN A 185 -10.07 3.64 -12.36
C GLN A 185 -11.36 2.96 -12.84
N GLU A 186 -11.29 2.14 -13.87
CA GLU A 186 -12.43 1.39 -14.37
C GLU A 186 -12.99 0.42 -13.33
N ILE A 187 -12.11 -0.22 -12.55
CA ILE A 187 -12.53 -1.12 -11.47
C ILE A 187 -13.28 -0.36 -10.39
N ILE A 188 -12.78 0.81 -9.98
CA ILE A 188 -13.43 1.68 -9.00
C ILE A 188 -14.80 2.14 -9.49
N GLU A 189 -14.88 2.69 -10.71
CA GLU A 189 -16.11 3.18 -11.28
C GLU A 189 -17.21 2.10 -11.35
N LYS A 190 -16.87 0.92 -11.88
CA LYS A 190 -17.81 -0.20 -11.97
C LYS A 190 -18.23 -0.72 -10.59
N SER A 191 -17.31 -0.79 -9.63
CA SER A 191 -17.62 -1.22 -8.26
C SER A 191 -18.58 -0.25 -7.57
N HIS A 192 -18.34 1.04 -7.70
CA HIS A 192 -19.19 2.08 -7.11
C HIS A 192 -20.60 2.09 -7.72
N GLN A 193 -20.77 1.73 -9.01
CA GLN A 193 -22.08 1.60 -9.64
C GLN A 193 -22.99 0.57 -8.96
N VAL A 194 -22.41 -0.47 -8.36
CA VAL A 194 -23.17 -1.48 -7.60
C VAL A 194 -23.13 -1.22 -6.08
N GLY A 195 -22.56 -0.10 -5.63
CA GLY A 195 -22.46 0.28 -4.22
C GLY A 195 -21.37 -0.46 -3.44
N ALA A 196 -20.43 -1.12 -4.12
CA ALA A 196 -19.32 -1.81 -3.49
C ALA A 196 -18.19 -0.85 -3.11
N ALA A 197 -17.60 -1.04 -1.92
CA ALA A 197 -16.35 -0.38 -1.56
C ALA A 197 -15.16 -0.95 -2.35
N VAL A 198 -14.10 -0.16 -2.53
CA VAL A 198 -12.88 -0.63 -3.20
C VAL A 198 -11.67 -0.44 -2.29
N LEU A 199 -10.81 -1.46 -2.21
CA LEU A 199 -9.51 -1.38 -1.58
C LEU A 199 -8.43 -1.57 -2.66
N ILE A 200 -7.54 -0.60 -2.77
CA ILE A 200 -6.41 -0.65 -3.69
C ILE A 200 -5.13 -0.91 -2.90
N ASP A 201 -4.45 -2.03 -3.20
CA ASP A 201 -3.08 -2.26 -2.71
C ASP A 201 -2.10 -1.47 -3.58
N GLY A 202 -1.62 -0.36 -3.05
CA GLY A 202 -0.67 0.55 -3.71
C GLY A 202 0.80 0.26 -3.39
N ALA A 203 1.14 -0.86 -2.74
CA ALA A 203 2.50 -1.13 -2.25
C ALA A 203 3.57 -1.01 -3.34
N GLN A 204 3.28 -1.47 -4.55
CA GLN A 204 4.20 -1.39 -5.69
C GLN A 204 3.96 -0.15 -6.58
N ALA A 205 2.85 0.55 -6.44
CA ALA A 205 2.55 1.74 -7.23
C ALA A 205 3.17 3.01 -6.63
N VAL A 206 2.92 3.25 -5.36
CA VAL A 206 3.31 4.49 -4.64
C VAL A 206 4.81 4.82 -4.74
N PRO A 207 5.75 3.86 -4.71
CA PRO A 207 7.17 4.16 -4.89
C PRO A 207 7.56 4.59 -6.30
N HIS A 208 6.73 4.35 -7.32
CA HIS A 208 7.10 4.48 -8.72
C HIS A 208 6.39 5.63 -9.45
N PHE A 209 5.18 5.97 -9.07
CA PHE A 209 4.43 7.08 -9.65
C PHE A 209 3.49 7.74 -8.64
N LYS A 210 3.06 8.94 -8.99
CA LYS A 210 2.13 9.68 -8.14
C LYS A 210 0.77 8.98 -8.13
N VAL A 211 0.26 8.73 -6.94
CA VAL A 211 -1.12 8.29 -6.71
C VAL A 211 -1.90 9.47 -6.15
N ASP A 212 -3.11 9.68 -6.65
CA ASP A 212 -4.01 10.75 -6.25
C ASP A 212 -5.35 10.14 -5.87
N GLU A 213 -5.83 10.39 -4.65
CA GLU A 213 -7.08 9.80 -4.15
C GLU A 213 -8.35 10.52 -4.62
N GLU A 214 -8.21 11.73 -5.17
CA GLU A 214 -9.35 12.54 -5.64
C GLU A 214 -9.61 12.39 -7.15
N ASN A 215 -8.65 11.79 -7.91
CA ASN A 215 -8.73 11.65 -9.35
C ASN A 215 -8.59 10.18 -9.74
#